data_ee54bc164cc9d0a07e4d55c0efa250dc
#
_entry.id   ee54bc164cc9d0a07e4d55c0efa250dc
#
_cell.length_a   1.000
_cell.length_b   1.000
_cell.length_c   1.000
_cell.angle_alpha   90.00
_cell.angle_beta   90.00
_cell.angle_gamma   90.00
#
_symmetry.space_group_name_H-M   'P 1'
#
loop_
_entity.id
_entity.type
_entity.pdbx_description
1 polymer ?
#
loop_
_entity_poly.entity_id
_entity_poly.type
_entity_poly.pdbx_seq_one_letter_code
_entity_poly.pdbx_strand_id
1 'polypeptide(L)'
;MVIGSGPIVIGQAAEFDYAGTQACRALKEEGLEVVLVNSNPATIMTDSAIADQVYIEPLTLEVVKRIIDKEKPDSILSTLGGQTGLTLSMELAKEGFLESRGVTLLGASPETIDKAEDRQCFKDTMEEIGEPVIPSEVVTTVDAAMAFAEKIGFPVIVRPAFTLGGTGGGIAKTRRELDEIATAGIRLSPIHQILVEKCIAGWKEIEFEVMRDSVGNEITVCSMENFDPVGIHTGDSIVIAPAVTLDVLMFGFHIRILVRNVFLCRASRLF
;
A
#
# COMPACT_ATOMS: atom_id res chain seq x y z
N MET A 1 0.75 -8.17 18.70
CA MET A 1 1.37 -6.82 18.73
C MET A 1 0.89 -6.02 17.51
N VAL A 2 0.60 -4.74 17.68
CA VAL A 2 0.22 -3.81 16.58
C VAL A 2 1.37 -2.81 16.39
N ILE A 3 1.79 -2.59 15.14
CA ILE A 3 2.81 -1.59 14.80
C ILE A 3 2.09 -0.38 14.19
N GLY A 4 2.27 0.79 14.79
CA GLY A 4 1.73 2.05 14.30
C GLY A 4 2.59 2.70 13.21
N SER A 5 2.11 3.80 12.64
CA SER A 5 2.75 4.49 11.50
C SER A 5 3.88 5.44 11.87
N GLY A 6 4.05 5.74 13.15
CA GLY A 6 4.96 6.80 13.59
C GLY A 6 4.34 8.20 13.48
N PRO A 7 5.16 9.25 13.41
CA PRO A 7 4.69 10.62 13.26
C PRO A 7 3.88 10.78 11.98
N ILE A 8 2.77 11.49 12.09
CA ILE A 8 1.88 11.78 10.97
C ILE A 8 2.58 12.72 10.01
N VAL A 9 2.70 12.28 8.76
CA VAL A 9 3.16 13.12 7.64
C VAL A 9 1.93 13.67 6.92
N ILE A 10 1.99 14.91 6.44
CA ILE A 10 0.91 15.51 5.65
C ILE A 10 0.59 14.58 4.46
N GLY A 11 -0.70 14.23 4.31
CA GLY A 11 -1.17 13.28 3.30
C GLY A 11 -1.31 11.82 3.77
N GLN A 12 -0.87 11.47 5.00
CA GLN A 12 -1.05 10.11 5.57
C GLN A 12 -1.78 10.11 6.92
N ALA A 13 -2.18 11.26 7.37
CA ALA A 13 -2.39 11.64 8.74
C ALA A 13 -3.41 10.85 9.57
N ALA A 14 -4.69 11.14 9.37
CA ALA A 14 -5.74 10.69 10.27
C ALA A 14 -6.14 9.22 10.04
N GLU A 15 -5.89 8.73 8.84
CA GLU A 15 -6.24 7.40 8.39
C GLU A 15 -5.60 6.31 9.25
N PHE A 16 -4.27 6.38 9.42
CA PHE A 16 -3.55 5.36 10.19
C PHE A 16 -3.78 5.46 11.69
N ASP A 17 -3.98 6.67 12.22
CA ASP A 17 -4.32 6.86 13.64
C ASP A 17 -5.66 6.22 13.96
N TYR A 18 -6.68 6.47 13.14
CA TYR A 18 -8.00 5.89 13.32
C TYR A 18 -7.99 4.37 13.10
N ALA A 19 -7.43 3.90 12.01
CA ALA A 19 -7.41 2.48 11.67
C ALA A 19 -6.68 1.65 12.74
N GLY A 20 -5.50 2.10 13.17
CA GLY A 20 -4.74 1.45 14.24
C GLY A 20 -5.45 1.44 15.58
N THR A 21 -6.12 2.54 15.95
CA THR A 21 -6.93 2.63 17.17
C THR A 21 -8.10 1.64 17.13
N GLN A 22 -8.83 1.58 16.02
CA GLN A 22 -9.97 0.66 15.87
C GLN A 22 -9.51 -0.81 15.88
N ALA A 23 -8.35 -1.11 15.28
CA ALA A 23 -7.80 -2.46 15.35
C ALA A 23 -7.46 -2.87 16.79
N CYS A 24 -6.80 -2.03 17.56
CA CYS A 24 -6.51 -2.32 18.97
C CYS A 24 -7.81 -2.57 19.77
N ARG A 25 -8.83 -1.74 19.54
CA ARG A 25 -10.14 -1.90 20.21
C ARG A 25 -10.81 -3.21 19.81
N ALA A 26 -10.90 -3.50 18.52
CA ALA A 26 -11.51 -4.73 18.02
C ALA A 26 -10.79 -5.99 18.56
N LEU A 27 -9.45 -5.98 18.59
CA LEU A 27 -8.67 -7.08 19.16
C LEU A 27 -8.96 -7.26 20.66
N LYS A 28 -9.10 -6.17 21.43
CA LYS A 28 -9.46 -6.24 22.85
C LYS A 28 -10.91 -6.72 23.07
N GLU A 29 -11.84 -6.32 22.22
CA GLU A 29 -13.23 -6.80 22.24
C GLU A 29 -13.31 -8.31 22.00
N GLU A 30 -12.39 -8.87 21.19
CA GLU A 30 -12.21 -10.31 20.99
C GLU A 30 -11.45 -11.01 22.15
N GLY A 31 -11.12 -10.29 23.21
CA GLY A 31 -10.42 -10.84 24.38
C GLY A 31 -8.93 -11.07 24.21
N LEU A 32 -8.30 -10.46 23.19
CA LEU A 32 -6.87 -10.55 22.97
C LEU A 32 -6.11 -9.50 23.76
N GLU A 33 -4.93 -9.87 24.29
CA GLU A 33 -3.98 -8.93 24.87
C GLU A 33 -3.24 -8.17 23.77
N VAL A 34 -3.28 -6.84 23.83
CA VAL A 34 -2.75 -5.98 22.77
C VAL A 34 -1.52 -5.23 23.25
N VAL A 35 -0.41 -5.45 22.56
CA VAL A 35 0.81 -4.66 22.66
C VAL A 35 0.90 -3.72 21.47
N LEU A 36 0.97 -2.42 21.72
CA LEU A 36 1.08 -1.39 20.70
C LEU A 36 2.47 -0.75 20.70
N VAL A 37 3.07 -0.59 19.53
CA VAL A 37 4.30 0.17 19.33
C VAL A 37 4.05 1.31 18.35
N ASN A 38 4.32 2.55 18.77
CA ASN A 38 4.22 3.73 17.90
C ASN A 38 5.21 4.80 18.39
N SER A 39 5.93 5.44 17.48
CA SER A 39 6.89 6.51 17.86
C SER A 39 6.24 7.88 18.03
N ASN A 40 4.96 8.04 17.72
CA ASN A 40 4.24 9.31 17.88
C ASN A 40 3.56 9.39 19.25
N PRO A 41 4.00 10.28 20.15
CA PRO A 41 3.36 10.46 21.46
C PRO A 41 2.04 11.26 21.39
N ALA A 42 1.75 11.88 20.27
CA ALA A 42 0.61 12.79 20.08
C ALA A 42 -0.57 12.17 19.33
N THR A 43 -0.57 10.84 19.16
CA THR A 43 -1.68 10.13 18.52
C THR A 43 -2.65 9.56 19.55
N ILE A 44 -3.91 9.43 19.19
CA ILE A 44 -4.92 8.71 19.99
C ILE A 44 -4.57 7.24 20.21
N MET A 45 -3.79 6.63 19.29
CA MET A 45 -3.33 5.24 19.42
C MET A 45 -2.52 5.01 20.68
N THR A 46 -1.69 5.99 21.10
CA THR A 46 -0.79 5.86 22.26
C THR A 46 -1.45 6.21 23.59
N ASP A 47 -2.76 6.46 23.60
CA ASP A 47 -3.51 6.53 24.85
C ASP A 47 -3.46 5.18 25.58
N SER A 48 -3.17 5.21 26.87
CA SER A 48 -3.01 4.01 27.72
C SER A 48 -4.25 3.13 27.83
N ALA A 49 -5.42 3.64 27.44
CA ALA A 49 -6.66 2.87 27.42
C ALA A 49 -6.83 2.04 26.13
N ILE A 50 -6.05 2.30 25.07
CA ILE A 50 -6.22 1.68 23.76
C ILE A 50 -5.63 0.27 23.72
N ALA A 51 -4.48 0.04 24.33
CA ALA A 51 -3.81 -1.25 24.35
C ALA A 51 -3.42 -1.63 25.81
N ASP A 52 -3.14 -2.91 26.06
CA ASP A 52 -2.72 -3.38 27.38
C ASP A 52 -1.30 -2.97 27.72
N GLN A 53 -0.45 -2.90 26.68
CA GLN A 53 0.91 -2.33 26.75
C GLN A 53 1.12 -1.35 25.61
N VAL A 54 1.60 -0.14 25.92
CA VAL A 54 1.88 0.91 24.92
C VAL A 54 3.37 1.28 24.98
N TYR A 55 4.05 1.12 23.86
CA TYR A 55 5.45 1.50 23.67
C TYR A 55 5.53 2.74 22.79
N ILE A 56 5.95 3.86 23.38
CA ILE A 56 6.26 5.09 22.64
C ILE A 56 7.77 5.10 22.39
N GLU A 57 8.18 4.37 21.37
CA GLU A 57 9.57 4.10 21.05
C GLU A 57 9.85 4.30 19.56
N PRO A 58 11.10 4.57 19.16
CA PRO A 58 11.47 4.65 17.77
C PRO A 58 11.11 3.38 16.99
N LEU A 59 10.44 3.54 15.83
CA LEU A 59 10.07 2.44 14.95
C LEU A 59 11.29 1.99 14.12
N THR A 60 12.25 1.37 14.80
CA THR A 60 13.43 0.76 14.19
C THR A 60 13.42 -0.74 14.39
N LEU A 61 14.07 -1.46 13.49
CA LEU A 61 14.14 -2.92 13.52
C LEU A 61 14.67 -3.43 14.87
N GLU A 62 15.72 -2.78 15.40
CA GLU A 62 16.34 -3.16 16.67
C GLU A 62 15.39 -2.97 17.87
N VAL A 63 14.68 -1.84 17.92
CA VAL A 63 13.73 -1.56 19.00
C VAL A 63 12.55 -2.53 18.95
N VAL A 64 11.99 -2.77 17.76
CA VAL A 64 10.87 -3.68 17.58
C VAL A 64 11.27 -5.12 17.97
N LYS A 65 12.46 -5.58 17.59
CA LYS A 65 13.00 -6.89 18.03
C LYS A 65 13.08 -7.00 19.54
N ARG A 66 13.58 -5.97 20.23
CA ARG A 66 13.65 -5.97 21.70
C ARG A 66 12.27 -6.03 22.36
N ILE A 67 11.28 -5.35 21.79
CA ILE A 67 9.90 -5.40 22.29
C ILE A 67 9.31 -6.79 22.06
N ILE A 68 9.52 -7.40 20.89
CA ILE A 68 9.09 -8.76 20.61
C ILE A 68 9.72 -9.76 21.59
N ASP A 69 11.01 -9.66 21.85
CA ASP A 69 11.71 -10.57 22.78
C ASP A 69 11.21 -10.39 24.23
N LYS A 70 10.78 -9.18 24.62
CA LYS A 70 10.24 -8.87 25.94
C LYS A 70 8.80 -9.34 26.11
N GLU A 71 7.92 -8.94 25.18
CA GLU A 71 6.47 -9.17 25.27
C GLU A 71 6.04 -10.54 24.74
N LYS A 72 6.86 -11.15 23.86
CA LYS A 72 6.63 -12.47 23.25
C LYS A 72 5.23 -12.61 22.64
N PRO A 73 4.83 -11.68 21.76
CA PRO A 73 3.51 -11.77 21.14
C PRO A 73 3.41 -13.01 20.25
N ASP A 74 2.23 -13.62 20.20
CA ASP A 74 1.95 -14.73 19.27
C ASP A 74 1.91 -14.27 17.82
N SER A 75 1.54 -13.00 17.61
CA SER A 75 1.35 -12.45 16.27
C SER A 75 1.61 -10.94 16.19
N ILE A 76 1.85 -10.47 14.96
CA ILE A 76 2.06 -9.05 14.63
C ILE A 76 1.08 -8.64 13.55
N LEU A 77 0.41 -7.49 13.76
CA LEU A 77 -0.40 -6.79 12.78
C LEU A 77 0.32 -5.49 12.40
N SER A 78 0.77 -5.38 11.16
CA SER A 78 1.60 -4.26 10.67
C SER A 78 0.94 -3.44 9.57
N THR A 79 -0.10 -3.97 8.92
CA THR A 79 -0.75 -3.34 7.77
C THR A 79 -1.41 -1.99 8.08
N LEU A 80 -1.71 -1.75 9.35
CA LEU A 80 -2.30 -0.49 9.84
C LEU A 80 -1.25 0.56 10.25
N GLY A 81 0.03 0.24 10.11
CA GLY A 81 1.15 1.12 10.39
C GLY A 81 1.72 1.85 9.16
N GLY A 82 0.98 1.86 8.05
CA GLY A 82 1.44 2.42 6.79
C GLY A 82 2.75 1.80 6.30
N GLN A 83 3.47 2.53 5.46
CA GLN A 83 4.74 2.04 4.89
C GLN A 83 5.79 1.69 5.96
N THR A 84 5.80 2.43 7.08
CA THR A 84 6.72 2.14 8.19
C THR A 84 6.46 0.75 8.78
N GLY A 85 5.20 0.44 9.10
CA GLY A 85 4.81 -0.86 9.63
C GLY A 85 5.09 -2.00 8.64
N LEU A 86 4.76 -1.80 7.37
CA LEU A 86 5.02 -2.79 6.30
C LEU A 86 6.52 -3.06 6.14
N THR A 87 7.35 -2.02 6.02
CA THR A 87 8.80 -2.17 5.86
C THR A 87 9.41 -2.93 7.04
N LEU A 88 9.08 -2.56 8.27
CA LEU A 88 9.58 -3.24 9.47
C LEU A 88 9.17 -4.71 9.51
N SER A 89 7.92 -5.03 9.20
CA SER A 89 7.45 -6.42 9.18
C SER A 89 8.12 -7.26 8.10
N MET A 90 8.37 -6.67 6.93
CA MET A 90 9.10 -7.32 5.84
C MET A 90 10.56 -7.59 6.22
N GLU A 91 11.25 -6.65 6.84
CA GLU A 91 12.61 -6.83 7.32
C GLU A 91 12.68 -7.93 8.39
N LEU A 92 11.79 -7.92 9.38
CA LEU A 92 11.68 -8.95 10.41
C LEU A 92 11.44 -10.34 9.81
N ALA A 93 10.57 -10.44 8.80
CA ALA A 93 10.28 -11.70 8.12
C ALA A 93 11.45 -12.18 7.27
N LYS A 94 12.08 -11.30 6.47
CA LYS A 94 13.24 -11.64 5.61
C LYS A 94 14.46 -12.09 6.40
N GLU A 95 14.67 -11.57 7.59
CA GLU A 95 15.74 -12.03 8.50
C GLU A 95 15.40 -13.36 9.24
N GLY A 96 14.20 -13.92 9.04
CA GLY A 96 13.75 -15.12 9.78
C GLY A 96 13.49 -14.87 11.27
N PHE A 97 13.47 -13.59 11.70
CA PHE A 97 13.33 -13.26 13.12
C PHE A 97 11.97 -13.67 13.67
N LEU A 98 10.90 -13.41 12.94
CA LEU A 98 9.53 -13.77 13.35
C LEU A 98 9.40 -15.29 13.49
N GLU A 99 9.84 -16.06 12.50
CA GLU A 99 9.80 -17.51 12.51
C GLU A 99 10.59 -18.09 13.70
N SER A 100 11.78 -17.56 13.95
CA SER A 100 12.65 -18.00 15.08
C SER A 100 12.03 -17.77 16.45
N ARG A 101 11.04 -16.90 16.57
CA ARG A 101 10.29 -16.59 17.81
C ARG A 101 8.89 -17.18 17.83
N GLY A 102 8.47 -17.89 16.76
CA GLY A 102 7.12 -18.42 16.61
C GLY A 102 6.04 -17.34 16.46
N VAL A 103 6.44 -16.14 15.98
CA VAL A 103 5.53 -15.01 15.79
C VAL A 103 4.93 -15.04 14.40
N THR A 104 3.60 -14.99 14.32
CA THR A 104 2.86 -14.99 13.04
C THR A 104 2.62 -13.57 12.55
N LEU A 105 2.97 -13.29 11.30
CA LEU A 105 2.57 -12.05 10.65
C LEU A 105 1.11 -12.16 10.20
N LEU A 106 0.24 -11.28 10.72
CA LEU A 106 -1.17 -11.21 10.39
C LEU A 106 -1.41 -10.27 9.20
N GLY A 107 -2.49 -10.51 8.49
CA GLY A 107 -2.83 -9.78 7.27
C GLY A 107 -2.15 -10.38 6.05
N ALA A 108 -1.52 -9.54 5.21
CA ALA A 108 -0.85 -9.99 4.01
C ALA A 108 0.46 -10.74 4.33
N SER A 109 0.73 -11.82 3.58
CA SER A 109 2.02 -12.52 3.66
C SER A 109 3.15 -11.67 3.07
N PRO A 110 4.43 -11.92 3.46
CA PRO A 110 5.56 -11.21 2.86
C PRO A 110 5.58 -11.28 1.33
N GLU A 111 5.26 -12.43 0.75
CA GLU A 111 5.20 -12.60 -0.70
C GLU A 111 4.08 -11.77 -1.34
N THR A 112 2.95 -11.63 -0.65
CA THR A 112 1.83 -10.79 -1.12
C THR A 112 2.18 -9.32 -1.04
N ILE A 113 2.88 -8.90 0.02
CA ILE A 113 3.36 -7.52 0.17
C ILE A 113 4.36 -7.19 -0.95
N ASP A 114 5.34 -8.06 -1.21
CA ASP A 114 6.31 -7.85 -2.30
C ASP A 114 5.59 -7.74 -3.66
N LYS A 115 4.58 -8.58 -3.94
CA LYS A 115 3.78 -8.49 -5.17
C LYS A 115 2.98 -7.20 -5.30
N ALA A 116 2.51 -6.64 -4.18
CA ALA A 116 1.72 -5.42 -4.18
C ALA A 116 2.58 -4.14 -4.24
N GLU A 117 3.71 -4.14 -3.54
CA GLU A 117 4.57 -2.96 -3.40
C GLU A 117 5.58 -2.81 -4.54
N ASP A 118 6.12 -3.91 -5.07
CA ASP A 118 7.02 -3.87 -6.22
C ASP A 118 6.24 -3.75 -7.52
N ARG A 119 6.48 -2.66 -8.26
CA ARG A 119 5.75 -2.34 -9.50
C ARG A 119 5.91 -3.38 -10.59
N GLN A 120 7.10 -3.99 -10.71
CA GLN A 120 7.33 -5.02 -11.71
C GLN A 120 6.65 -6.32 -11.31
N CYS A 121 6.78 -6.74 -10.05
CA CYS A 121 6.09 -7.91 -9.52
C CYS A 121 4.56 -7.78 -9.63
N PHE A 122 4.02 -6.58 -9.36
CA PHE A 122 2.61 -6.31 -9.54
C PHE A 122 2.18 -6.46 -11.01
N LYS A 123 2.93 -5.83 -11.92
CA LYS A 123 2.65 -5.93 -13.36
C LYS A 123 2.68 -7.36 -13.85
N ASP A 124 3.73 -8.11 -13.52
CA ASP A 124 3.88 -9.52 -13.91
C ASP A 124 2.73 -10.37 -13.35
N THR A 125 2.31 -10.10 -12.10
CA THR A 125 1.17 -10.77 -11.47
C THR A 125 -0.15 -10.48 -12.21
N MET A 126 -0.38 -9.22 -12.61
CA MET A 126 -1.59 -8.86 -13.37
C MET A 126 -1.59 -9.52 -14.75
N GLU A 127 -0.45 -9.53 -15.44
CA GLU A 127 -0.30 -10.21 -16.74
C GLU A 127 -0.53 -11.72 -16.60
N GLU A 128 -0.02 -12.37 -15.55
CA GLU A 128 -0.22 -13.80 -15.26
C GLU A 128 -1.70 -14.16 -15.09
N ILE A 129 -2.47 -13.31 -14.41
CA ILE A 129 -3.90 -13.54 -14.18
C ILE A 129 -4.79 -13.03 -15.34
N GLY A 130 -4.18 -12.41 -16.36
CA GLY A 130 -4.89 -11.89 -17.55
C GLY A 130 -5.59 -10.56 -17.34
N GLU A 131 -5.23 -9.81 -16.29
CA GLU A 131 -5.80 -8.48 -16.02
C GLU A 131 -4.97 -7.38 -16.67
N PRO A 132 -5.63 -6.37 -17.28
CA PRO A 132 -4.94 -5.27 -17.93
C PRO A 132 -4.25 -4.35 -16.91
N VAL A 133 -3.03 -3.93 -17.24
CA VAL A 133 -2.32 -2.89 -16.52
C VAL A 133 -2.14 -1.66 -17.42
N ILE A 134 -1.97 -0.50 -16.79
CA ILE A 134 -1.63 0.72 -17.52
C ILE A 134 -0.28 0.52 -18.19
N PRO A 135 -0.17 0.69 -19.53
CA PRO A 135 1.10 0.59 -20.23
C PRO A 135 2.15 1.52 -19.61
N SER A 136 3.23 0.95 -19.11
CA SER A 136 4.28 1.67 -18.42
C SER A 136 5.64 1.05 -18.68
N GLU A 137 6.70 1.87 -18.63
CA GLU A 137 8.09 1.42 -18.78
C GLU A 137 9.00 2.26 -17.88
N VAL A 138 9.94 1.58 -17.23
CA VAL A 138 11.00 2.24 -16.45
C VAL A 138 12.18 2.50 -17.41
N VAL A 139 12.58 3.76 -17.49
CA VAL A 139 13.65 4.19 -18.41
C VAL A 139 14.67 5.06 -17.70
N THR A 140 15.90 5.08 -18.24
CA THR A 140 17.02 5.85 -17.70
C THR A 140 17.51 6.95 -18.67
N THR A 141 16.92 7.02 -19.87
CA THR A 141 17.28 8.01 -20.89
C THR A 141 16.04 8.67 -21.47
N VAL A 142 16.20 9.90 -21.95
CA VAL A 142 15.14 10.67 -22.62
C VAL A 142 14.73 9.99 -23.92
N ASP A 143 15.69 9.45 -24.68
CA ASP A 143 15.40 8.76 -25.95
C ASP A 143 14.52 7.52 -25.74
N ALA A 144 14.79 6.73 -24.69
CA ALA A 144 13.94 5.58 -24.34
C ALA A 144 12.54 6.04 -23.90
N ALA A 145 12.44 7.11 -23.10
CA ALA A 145 11.16 7.70 -22.73
C ALA A 145 10.36 8.14 -23.97
N MET A 146 11.02 8.76 -24.91
CA MET A 146 10.42 9.21 -26.16
C MET A 146 9.92 8.05 -27.02
N ALA A 147 10.75 7.03 -27.21
CA ALA A 147 10.39 5.83 -27.98
C ALA A 147 9.18 5.11 -27.38
N PHE A 148 9.15 4.98 -26.05
CA PHE A 148 8.00 4.37 -25.37
C PHE A 148 6.74 5.22 -25.50
N ALA A 149 6.84 6.55 -25.28
CA ALA A 149 5.70 7.45 -25.40
C ALA A 149 5.09 7.45 -26.82
N GLU A 150 5.92 7.32 -27.87
CA GLU A 150 5.45 7.18 -29.24
C GLU A 150 4.65 5.89 -29.46
N LYS A 151 5.08 4.80 -28.83
CA LYS A 151 4.42 3.50 -28.88
C LYS A 151 3.03 3.54 -28.23
N ILE A 152 2.89 4.16 -27.05
CA ILE A 152 1.64 4.18 -26.28
C ILE A 152 0.76 5.39 -26.58
N GLY A 153 1.30 6.43 -27.23
CA GLY A 153 0.65 7.69 -27.57
C GLY A 153 0.54 8.66 -26.39
N PHE A 154 0.55 9.95 -26.72
CA PHE A 154 0.35 11.04 -25.76
C PHE A 154 -1.12 11.21 -25.35
N PRO A 155 -1.42 11.79 -24.16
CA PRO A 155 -0.49 12.22 -23.13
C PRO A 155 0.11 11.05 -22.34
N VAL A 156 1.29 11.29 -21.75
CA VAL A 156 1.96 10.35 -20.84
C VAL A 156 2.25 11.01 -19.51
N ILE A 157 2.35 10.20 -18.45
CA ILE A 157 2.79 10.65 -17.11
C ILE A 157 4.24 10.22 -16.93
N VAL A 158 5.04 11.12 -16.36
CA VAL A 158 6.43 10.85 -15.97
C VAL A 158 6.54 10.93 -14.46
N ARG A 159 7.09 9.89 -13.83
CA ARG A 159 7.30 9.83 -12.37
C ARG A 159 8.76 9.46 -12.10
N PRO A 160 9.57 10.37 -11.54
CA PRO A 160 10.92 10.02 -11.10
C PRO A 160 10.89 9.00 -9.98
N ALA A 161 11.85 8.07 -9.99
CA ALA A 161 11.98 7.09 -8.93
C ALA A 161 12.53 7.76 -7.66
N PHE A 162 12.01 7.35 -6.49
CA PHE A 162 12.44 7.79 -5.17
C PHE A 162 12.39 9.31 -4.94
N THR A 163 11.47 10.03 -5.58
CA THR A 163 11.19 11.43 -5.29
C THR A 163 9.91 11.55 -4.45
N LEU A 164 9.88 12.56 -3.57
CA LEU A 164 8.73 12.82 -2.69
C LEU A 164 7.81 13.91 -3.31
N GLY A 165 6.51 13.76 -3.09
CA GLY A 165 5.53 14.79 -3.43
C GLY A 165 5.41 15.11 -4.91
N GLY A 166 5.71 14.16 -5.80
CA GLY A 166 5.61 14.37 -7.25
C GLY A 166 6.70 15.27 -7.86
N THR A 167 7.74 15.60 -7.09
CA THR A 167 8.83 16.47 -7.54
C THR A 167 9.52 15.92 -8.77
N GLY A 168 9.60 16.72 -9.82
CA GLY A 168 10.23 16.37 -11.10
C GLY A 168 9.39 15.48 -12.02
N GLY A 169 8.17 15.12 -11.60
CA GLY A 169 7.19 14.41 -12.41
C GLY A 169 6.20 15.38 -13.09
N GLY A 170 5.37 14.84 -13.97
CA GLY A 170 4.35 15.63 -14.64
C GLY A 170 3.65 14.89 -15.78
N ILE A 171 2.66 15.56 -16.36
CA ILE A 171 1.94 15.08 -17.55
C ILE A 171 2.52 15.76 -18.77
N ALA A 172 3.06 14.97 -19.69
CA ALA A 172 3.54 15.43 -20.99
C ALA A 172 2.45 15.18 -22.05
N LYS A 173 1.98 16.24 -22.68
CA LYS A 173 0.99 16.20 -23.77
C LYS A 173 1.67 16.18 -25.14
N THR A 174 2.91 16.62 -25.20
CA THR A 174 3.71 16.76 -26.40
C THR A 174 5.12 16.21 -26.22
N ARG A 175 5.81 15.92 -27.33
CA ARG A 175 7.22 15.51 -27.32
C ARG A 175 8.13 16.50 -26.59
N ARG A 176 7.91 17.79 -26.78
CA ARG A 176 8.70 18.84 -26.13
C ARG A 176 8.53 18.81 -24.61
N GLU A 177 7.28 18.73 -24.15
CA GLU A 177 7.00 18.62 -22.71
C GLU A 177 7.62 17.35 -22.12
N LEU A 178 7.58 16.22 -22.85
CA LEU A 178 8.20 14.99 -22.41
C LEU A 178 9.72 15.13 -22.28
N ASP A 179 10.39 15.76 -23.25
CA ASP A 179 11.83 16.03 -23.20
C ASP A 179 12.21 16.82 -21.93
N GLU A 180 11.50 17.93 -21.70
CA GLU A 180 11.72 18.82 -20.55
C GLU A 180 11.50 18.07 -19.20
N ILE A 181 10.38 17.34 -19.06
CA ILE A 181 10.01 16.63 -17.81
C ILE A 181 10.92 15.42 -17.60
N ALA A 182 11.20 14.62 -18.64
CA ALA A 182 12.06 13.44 -18.53
C ALA A 182 13.49 13.82 -18.16
N THR A 183 14.05 14.88 -18.80
CA THR A 183 15.37 15.40 -18.46
C THR A 183 15.47 15.82 -17.00
N ALA A 184 14.47 16.59 -16.52
CA ALA A 184 14.42 17.02 -15.13
C ALA A 184 14.23 15.83 -14.17
N GLY A 185 13.35 14.90 -14.51
CA GLY A 185 13.04 13.72 -13.70
C GLY A 185 14.23 12.78 -13.53
N ILE A 186 14.95 12.46 -14.62
CA ILE A 186 16.16 11.63 -14.58
C ILE A 186 17.23 12.27 -13.71
N ARG A 187 17.39 13.59 -13.82
CA ARG A 187 18.38 14.33 -13.00
C ARG A 187 18.03 14.33 -11.51
N LEU A 188 16.74 14.45 -11.18
CA LEU A 188 16.25 14.53 -9.79
C LEU A 188 16.15 13.18 -9.12
N SER A 189 15.99 12.10 -9.87
CA SER A 189 15.96 10.75 -9.32
C SER A 189 17.35 10.35 -8.80
N PRO A 190 17.46 9.92 -7.53
CA PRO A 190 18.75 9.45 -6.96
C PRO A 190 19.40 8.31 -7.74
N ILE A 191 18.62 7.52 -8.45
CA ILE A 191 19.06 6.38 -9.25
C ILE A 191 18.95 6.64 -10.76
N HIS A 192 18.71 7.90 -11.16
CA HIS A 192 18.56 8.34 -12.53
C HIS A 192 17.53 7.53 -13.35
N GLN A 193 16.42 7.21 -12.73
CA GLN A 193 15.31 6.44 -13.32
C GLN A 193 14.02 7.24 -13.29
N ILE A 194 13.23 7.11 -14.36
CA ILE A 194 11.85 7.59 -14.44
C ILE A 194 10.94 6.46 -14.92
N LEU A 195 9.72 6.45 -14.41
CA LEU A 195 8.61 5.70 -14.99
C LEU A 195 7.88 6.59 -15.99
N VAL A 196 7.65 6.08 -17.19
CA VAL A 196 6.78 6.68 -18.20
C VAL A 196 5.55 5.80 -18.34
N GLU A 197 4.37 6.37 -18.20
CA GLU A 197 3.11 5.60 -18.26
C GLU A 197 2.04 6.32 -19.07
N LYS A 198 1.07 5.57 -19.59
CA LYS A 198 -0.09 6.13 -20.30
C LYS A 198 -0.89 6.99 -19.32
N CYS A 199 -1.19 8.22 -19.72
CA CYS A 199 -2.07 9.08 -18.95
C CYS A 199 -3.52 8.60 -19.07
N ILE A 200 -4.14 8.35 -17.93
CA ILE A 200 -5.54 7.94 -17.80
C ILE A 200 -6.42 9.05 -17.20
N ALA A 201 -5.97 10.32 -17.30
CA ALA A 201 -6.77 11.45 -16.86
C ALA A 201 -8.16 11.42 -17.50
N GLY A 202 -9.19 11.58 -16.66
CA GLY A 202 -10.59 11.49 -17.08
C GLY A 202 -11.20 10.08 -17.00
N TRP A 203 -10.41 9.07 -16.60
CA TRP A 203 -10.98 7.78 -16.25
C TRP A 203 -11.60 7.85 -14.85
N LYS A 204 -12.50 6.91 -14.57
CA LYS A 204 -13.06 6.72 -13.25
C LYS A 204 -12.10 5.89 -12.40
N GLU A 205 -12.04 6.23 -11.13
CA GLU A 205 -11.32 5.45 -10.12
C GLU A 205 -12.35 4.73 -9.25
N ILE A 206 -12.31 3.41 -9.32
CA ILE A 206 -13.22 2.52 -8.60
C ILE A 206 -12.37 1.60 -7.73
N GLU A 207 -12.71 1.51 -6.48
CA GLU A 207 -12.03 0.69 -5.49
C GLU A 207 -12.97 -0.35 -4.90
N PHE A 208 -12.40 -1.43 -4.40
CA PHE A 208 -13.15 -2.48 -3.72
C PHE A 208 -12.42 -2.85 -2.43
N GLU A 209 -13.16 -2.83 -1.33
CA GLU A 209 -12.68 -3.42 -0.10
C GLU A 209 -13.01 -4.91 -0.10
N VAL A 210 -11.96 -5.74 -0.02
CA VAL A 210 -12.08 -7.19 -0.13
C VAL A 210 -11.38 -7.85 1.05
N MET A 211 -12.02 -8.83 1.65
CA MET A 211 -11.47 -9.65 2.72
C MET A 211 -11.41 -11.11 2.31
N ARG A 212 -10.38 -11.80 2.76
CA ARG A 212 -10.23 -13.25 2.57
C ARG A 212 -9.74 -13.89 3.86
N ASP A 213 -10.37 -15.01 4.25
CA ASP A 213 -9.96 -15.77 5.43
C ASP A 213 -8.85 -16.81 5.10
N SER A 214 -8.37 -17.49 6.14
CA SER A 214 -7.30 -18.49 6.02
C SER A 214 -7.70 -19.78 5.29
N VAL A 215 -9.00 -20.03 5.13
CA VAL A 215 -9.52 -21.20 4.40
C VAL A 215 -9.97 -20.87 2.99
N GLY A 216 -9.82 -19.59 2.57
CA GLY A 216 -10.06 -19.14 1.22
C GLY A 216 -11.47 -18.63 0.95
N ASN A 217 -12.30 -18.38 1.96
CA ASN A 217 -13.54 -17.66 1.78
C ASN A 217 -13.25 -16.19 1.47
N GLU A 218 -14.03 -15.63 0.57
CA GLU A 218 -13.87 -14.27 0.04
C GLU A 218 -15.14 -13.48 0.22
N ILE A 219 -15.01 -12.22 0.63
CA ILE A 219 -16.11 -11.27 0.70
C ILE A 219 -15.66 -9.92 0.16
N THR A 220 -16.48 -9.34 -0.71
CA THR A 220 -16.38 -7.92 -1.07
C THR A 220 -17.23 -7.14 -0.07
N VAL A 221 -16.58 -6.37 0.79
CA VAL A 221 -17.25 -5.57 1.83
C VAL A 221 -18.05 -4.44 1.20
N CYS A 222 -17.41 -3.67 0.31
CA CYS A 222 -18.05 -2.62 -0.47
C CYS A 222 -17.28 -2.32 -1.75
N SER A 223 -17.95 -1.61 -2.65
CA SER A 223 -17.33 -0.89 -3.76
C SER A 223 -17.34 0.59 -3.46
N MET A 224 -16.33 1.29 -3.92
CA MET A 224 -16.18 2.73 -3.73
C MET A 224 -15.87 3.39 -5.06
N GLU A 225 -16.41 4.56 -5.29
CA GLU A 225 -16.13 5.40 -6.45
C GLU A 225 -15.54 6.72 -5.98
N ASN A 226 -14.32 7.04 -6.43
CA ASN A 226 -13.71 8.34 -6.22
C ASN A 226 -14.34 9.36 -7.15
N PHE A 227 -14.89 10.43 -6.58
CA PHE A 227 -15.57 11.48 -7.32
C PHE A 227 -14.60 12.47 -7.97
N ASP A 228 -13.46 12.65 -7.34
CA ASP A 228 -12.38 13.50 -7.84
C ASP A 228 -11.63 12.84 -9.00
N PRO A 229 -10.93 13.63 -9.83
CA PRO A 229 -10.16 13.09 -10.94
C PRO A 229 -9.12 12.06 -10.50
N VAL A 230 -8.94 11.01 -11.29
CA VAL A 230 -7.93 9.97 -11.07
C VAL A 230 -6.54 10.58 -10.83
N GLY A 231 -5.85 10.11 -9.78
CA GLY A 231 -4.55 10.61 -9.34
C GLY A 231 -4.61 11.56 -8.14
N ILE A 232 -5.80 11.92 -7.66
CA ILE A 232 -5.97 12.52 -6.34
C ILE A 232 -5.96 11.38 -5.33
N HIS A 233 -5.16 11.52 -4.25
CA HIS A 233 -5.05 10.49 -3.23
C HIS A 233 -6.41 10.19 -2.60
N THR A 234 -6.74 8.92 -2.40
CA THR A 234 -8.04 8.47 -1.86
C THR A 234 -8.41 9.17 -0.55
N GLY A 235 -7.45 9.36 0.35
CA GLY A 235 -7.65 10.08 1.61
C GLY A 235 -8.01 11.57 1.46
N ASP A 236 -7.75 12.16 0.30
CA ASP A 236 -8.04 13.56 -0.03
C ASP A 236 -9.22 13.72 -1.00
N SER A 237 -9.80 12.60 -1.46
CA SER A 237 -10.89 12.54 -2.44
C SER A 237 -12.24 12.35 -1.76
N ILE A 238 -13.32 12.80 -2.43
CA ILE A 238 -14.68 12.46 -2.05
C ILE A 238 -15.00 11.06 -2.56
N VAL A 239 -15.28 10.15 -1.64
CA VAL A 239 -15.58 8.75 -1.95
C VAL A 239 -17.06 8.46 -1.74
N ILE A 240 -17.68 7.80 -2.70
CA ILE A 240 -19.08 7.34 -2.63
C ILE A 240 -19.09 5.82 -2.55
N ALA A 241 -19.70 5.28 -1.52
CA ALA A 241 -19.92 3.85 -1.33
C ALA A 241 -21.43 3.54 -1.16
N PRO A 242 -21.97 2.56 -1.88
CA PRO A 242 -21.34 1.79 -2.97
C PRO A 242 -21.11 2.62 -4.22
N ALA A 243 -20.23 2.17 -5.14
CA ALA A 243 -20.04 2.78 -6.44
C ALA A 243 -21.38 2.77 -7.21
N VAL A 244 -21.86 3.96 -7.61
CA VAL A 244 -23.19 4.12 -8.19
C VAL A 244 -23.21 4.12 -9.73
N THR A 245 -22.04 4.25 -10.34
CA THR A 245 -21.91 4.35 -11.81
C THR A 245 -21.44 3.06 -12.48
N LEU A 246 -21.23 1.98 -11.70
CA LEU A 246 -20.90 0.65 -12.21
C LEU A 246 -22.16 -0.18 -12.47
N ASP A 247 -22.18 -0.88 -13.61
CA ASP A 247 -23.16 -1.91 -13.86
C ASP A 247 -22.83 -3.17 -13.05
N VAL A 248 -23.87 -3.79 -12.45
CA VAL A 248 -23.76 -4.97 -11.59
C VAL A 248 -23.07 -6.17 -12.28
N LEU A 249 -23.15 -6.28 -13.61
CA LEU A 249 -22.51 -7.35 -14.38
C LEU A 249 -20.97 -7.20 -14.48
N MET A 250 -20.46 -5.98 -14.51
CA MET A 250 -19.02 -5.71 -14.47
C MET A 250 -18.41 -6.03 -13.10
N PHE A 251 -19.22 -5.96 -12.07
CA PHE A 251 -18.85 -6.13 -10.69
C PHE A 251 -18.37 -7.56 -10.33
N GLY A 252 -19.04 -8.57 -10.88
CA GLY A 252 -18.85 -9.95 -10.41
C GLY A 252 -17.67 -10.70 -11.01
N PHE A 253 -17.18 -10.28 -12.17
CA PHE A 253 -16.20 -11.04 -12.93
C PHE A 253 -14.76 -10.68 -12.57
N HIS A 254 -14.42 -9.39 -12.53
CA HIS A 254 -13.06 -8.92 -12.30
C HIS A 254 -12.60 -9.09 -10.84
N ILE A 255 -13.49 -8.88 -9.86
CA ILE A 255 -13.15 -9.04 -8.45
C ILE A 255 -12.79 -10.47 -8.08
N ARG A 256 -13.54 -11.46 -8.59
CA ARG A 256 -13.24 -12.87 -8.31
C ARG A 256 -11.84 -13.29 -8.77
N ILE A 257 -11.36 -12.75 -9.89
CA ILE A 257 -10.04 -13.03 -10.42
C ILE A 257 -8.97 -12.39 -9.55
N LEU A 258 -9.11 -11.11 -9.21
CA LEU A 258 -8.16 -10.38 -8.37
C LEU A 258 -8.02 -10.99 -6.97
N VAL A 259 -9.11 -11.24 -6.27
CA VAL A 259 -9.07 -11.78 -4.90
C VAL A 259 -8.53 -13.21 -4.89
N ARG A 260 -8.87 -14.03 -5.88
CA ARG A 260 -8.45 -15.43 -5.93
C ARG A 260 -6.95 -15.59 -6.18
N ASN A 261 -6.34 -14.71 -6.96
CA ASN A 261 -4.98 -14.86 -7.46
C ASN A 261 -3.96 -13.91 -6.81
N VAL A 262 -4.37 -12.69 -6.43
CA VAL A 262 -3.46 -11.67 -5.88
C VAL A 262 -3.43 -11.66 -4.36
N PHE A 263 -4.58 -11.81 -3.70
CA PHE A 263 -4.68 -11.80 -2.24
C PHE A 263 -4.73 -13.22 -1.67
N LEU A 264 -3.63 -13.96 -1.77
CA LEU A 264 -3.38 -15.12 -0.91
C LEU A 264 -3.03 -14.62 0.50
N CYS A 265 -3.99 -13.94 1.13
CA CYS A 265 -3.87 -13.61 2.54
C CYS A 265 -4.05 -14.90 3.34
N ARG A 266 -2.95 -15.44 3.87
CA ARG A 266 -3.01 -16.39 4.96
C ARG A 266 -3.34 -15.62 6.25
N ALA A 267 -4.59 -15.32 6.49
CA ALA A 267 -5.05 -15.14 7.84
C ALA A 267 -5.04 -16.54 8.48
N SER A 268 -3.87 -16.95 8.99
CA SER A 268 -3.79 -18.13 9.80
C SER A 268 -4.33 -17.80 11.18
N ARG A 269 -5.48 -18.34 11.50
CA ARG A 269 -6.08 -18.44 12.83
C ARG A 269 -6.28 -17.11 13.57
N LEU A 270 -7.34 -16.40 13.22
CA LEU A 270 -8.16 -15.63 14.13
C LEU A 270 -9.61 -16.03 13.79
N PHE A 271 -10.06 -17.04 14.44
CA PHE A 271 -11.39 -17.60 14.78
C PHE A 271 -11.31 -19.13 14.84
#